data_9539b2ac13f5e366051fab5df72b13c8
#
_entry.id   9539b2ac13f5e366051fab5df72b13c8
#
_cell.length_a   1.000
_cell.length_b   1.000
_cell.length_c   1.000
_cell.angle_alpha   90.00
_cell.angle_beta   90.00
_cell.angle_gamma   90.00
#
_symmetry.space_group_name_H-M   'P 1'
#
loop_
_entity.id
_entity.type
_entity.pdbx_description
1 polymer ?
#
loop_
_entity_poly.entity_id
_entity_poly.type
_entity_poly.pdbx_seq_one_letter_code
_entity_poly.pdbx_strand_id
1 'polypeptide(L)'
;MDPFYFIVIGVVVLVFLFMAIINRYRRCPSDKILVIYGNRGSNKSAKCVHGGGAFVWPIVEDYAYLSLTPLGIDANLTNALSRQNIRVDVPCRFTVGISTEPESMLAAAERLLGLTPAQIQELARDILFGQLRLVIATMSIEELNSDRDKFLEAITANVEVELKKIGLRLINVNVTDIKDESGYIEALGQEAAAKAINEAKVRVAEQEKVGEIGKAEAVRETRIRTAEANAQAVQGENEAKIAIANSDADRRAIFDSGQANHSVCGINR
;
A
#
# COMPACT_ATOMS: atom_id res chain seq x y z
N MET A 1 -82.15 -13.48 16.72
CA MET A 1 -80.79 -13.63 16.29
C MET A 1 -79.96 -14.00 17.52
N ASP A 2 -79.44 -15.21 17.54
CA ASP A 2 -78.77 -15.72 18.77
C ASP A 2 -77.48 -14.96 19.05
N PRO A 3 -77.19 -14.59 20.30
CA PRO A 3 -75.99 -13.85 20.68
C PRO A 3 -74.71 -14.58 20.26
N PHE A 4 -74.77 -15.86 20.00
CA PHE A 4 -73.71 -16.69 19.48
C PHE A 4 -73.16 -16.22 18.10
N TYR A 5 -74.04 -15.80 17.18
CA TYR A 5 -73.66 -15.30 15.86
C TYR A 5 -72.81 -13.97 15.98
N PHE A 6 -73.18 -13.10 16.90
CA PHE A 6 -72.44 -11.85 17.13
C PHE A 6 -71.05 -12.11 17.68
N ILE A 7 -70.88 -13.10 18.55
CA ILE A 7 -69.59 -13.51 19.09
C ILE A 7 -68.70 -14.09 17.98
N VAL A 8 -69.24 -15.00 17.15
CA VAL A 8 -68.50 -15.60 16.02
C VAL A 8 -68.07 -14.54 15.00
N ILE A 9 -68.94 -13.61 14.64
CA ILE A 9 -68.59 -12.50 13.74
C ILE A 9 -67.50 -11.61 14.36
N GLY A 10 -67.59 -11.30 15.65
CA GLY A 10 -66.60 -10.52 16.37
C GLY A 10 -65.19 -11.16 16.37
N VAL A 11 -65.14 -12.50 16.60
CA VAL A 11 -63.87 -13.25 16.54
C VAL A 11 -63.31 -13.26 15.11
N VAL A 12 -64.12 -13.47 14.09
CA VAL A 12 -63.65 -13.45 12.68
C VAL A 12 -63.09 -12.08 12.30
N VAL A 13 -63.78 -10.98 12.67
CA VAL A 13 -63.29 -9.62 12.43
C VAL A 13 -61.97 -9.35 13.16
N LEU A 14 -61.85 -9.83 14.39
CA LEU A 14 -60.62 -9.65 15.18
C LEU A 14 -59.44 -10.42 14.58
N VAL A 15 -59.64 -11.66 14.12
CA VAL A 15 -58.64 -12.44 13.39
C VAL A 15 -58.23 -11.77 12.08
N PHE A 16 -59.19 -11.24 11.33
CA PHE A 16 -58.92 -10.52 10.11
C PHE A 16 -58.11 -9.25 10.33
N LEU A 17 -58.44 -8.45 11.35
CA LEU A 17 -57.69 -7.27 11.77
C LEU A 17 -56.26 -7.64 12.20
N PHE A 18 -56.11 -8.70 12.99
CA PHE A 18 -54.81 -9.18 13.43
C PHE A 18 -53.91 -9.62 12.26
N MET A 19 -54.49 -10.34 11.30
CA MET A 19 -53.83 -10.76 10.07
C MET A 19 -53.46 -9.56 9.19
N ALA A 20 -54.29 -8.53 9.10
CA ALA A 20 -54.02 -7.29 8.40
C ALA A 20 -52.86 -6.51 9.03
N ILE A 21 -52.73 -6.47 10.37
CA ILE A 21 -51.62 -5.82 11.10
C ILE A 21 -50.33 -6.59 10.84
N ILE A 22 -50.31 -7.92 10.96
CA ILE A 22 -49.09 -8.72 10.73
C ILE A 22 -48.57 -8.51 9.30
N ASN A 23 -49.43 -8.43 8.30
CA ASN A 23 -49.05 -8.27 6.91
C ASN A 23 -48.41 -6.90 6.59
N ARG A 24 -48.54 -5.96 7.52
CA ARG A 24 -47.92 -4.60 7.43
C ARG A 24 -46.55 -4.49 8.07
N TYR A 25 -46.11 -5.53 8.77
CA TYR A 25 -44.73 -5.60 9.25
C TYR A 25 -43.79 -5.99 8.11
N ARG A 26 -42.90 -5.07 7.72
CA ARG A 26 -41.93 -5.32 6.65
C ARG A 26 -40.54 -5.50 7.24
N ARG A 27 -39.89 -6.59 6.86
CA ARG A 27 -38.51 -6.89 7.23
C ARG A 27 -37.57 -6.25 6.21
N CYS A 28 -36.47 -5.67 6.70
CA CYS A 28 -35.40 -5.15 5.87
C CYS A 28 -34.30 -6.20 5.76
N PRO A 29 -34.04 -6.78 4.58
CA PRO A 29 -32.89 -7.64 4.34
C PRO A 29 -31.60 -6.84 4.54
N SER A 30 -30.50 -7.53 4.85
CA SER A 30 -29.17 -6.91 5.08
C SER A 30 -28.57 -6.25 3.85
N ASP A 31 -29.01 -6.65 2.65
CA ASP A 31 -28.55 -6.15 1.35
C ASP A 31 -29.33 -4.91 0.86
N LYS A 32 -30.30 -4.43 1.64
CA LYS A 32 -31.19 -3.32 1.26
C LYS A 32 -31.41 -2.35 2.40
N ILE A 33 -31.85 -1.16 2.05
CA ILE A 33 -32.38 -0.16 2.97
C ILE A 33 -33.88 -0.08 2.73
N LEU A 34 -34.66 -0.19 3.80
CA LEU A 34 -36.10 0.04 3.77
C LEU A 34 -36.37 1.53 3.97
N VAL A 35 -36.89 2.18 2.93
CA VAL A 35 -37.30 3.58 2.95
C VAL A 35 -38.81 3.63 3.10
N ILE A 36 -39.29 4.26 4.16
CA ILE A 36 -40.71 4.49 4.45
C ILE A 36 -40.98 5.98 4.22
N TYR A 37 -41.89 6.28 3.33
CA TYR A 37 -42.29 7.63 2.95
C TYR A 37 -43.79 7.82 3.02
N GLY A 38 -44.26 9.04 3.19
CA GLY A 38 -45.69 9.37 3.32
C GLY A 38 -45.91 10.54 4.27
N ASN A 39 -47.17 10.85 4.56
CA ASN A 39 -47.58 11.98 5.40
C ASN A 39 -47.34 11.66 6.89
N ARG A 40 -46.10 11.79 7.33
CA ARG A 40 -45.74 11.65 8.74
C ARG A 40 -45.57 13.08 9.31
N GLY A 41 -46.50 13.55 10.07
CA GLY A 41 -46.59 14.92 10.66
C GLY A 41 -45.36 15.44 11.43
N SER A 42 -44.18 14.91 11.13
CA SER A 42 -42.85 15.32 11.57
C SER A 42 -42.05 15.78 10.34
N ASN A 43 -41.33 16.84 10.43
CA ASN A 43 -40.52 17.54 9.41
C ASN A 43 -39.49 16.69 8.64
N LYS A 44 -39.66 15.35 8.58
CA LYS A 44 -38.76 14.41 7.90
C LYS A 44 -39.51 13.73 6.76
N SER A 45 -39.02 13.92 5.54
CA SER A 45 -39.59 13.43 4.28
C SER A 45 -39.63 11.90 4.17
N ALA A 46 -38.67 11.20 4.80
CA ALA A 46 -38.57 9.75 4.79
C ALA A 46 -37.94 9.18 6.07
N LYS A 47 -38.23 7.93 6.38
CA LYS A 47 -37.57 7.14 7.42
C LYS A 47 -36.81 6.00 6.77
N CYS A 48 -35.48 5.99 6.91
CA CYS A 48 -34.62 4.93 6.44
C CYS A 48 -34.31 3.94 7.58
N VAL A 49 -34.46 2.65 7.30
CA VAL A 49 -34.15 1.56 8.22
C VAL A 49 -33.20 0.59 7.54
N HIS A 50 -32.04 0.37 8.17
CA HIS A 50 -31.07 -0.62 7.73
C HIS A 50 -31.00 -1.74 8.78
N GLY A 51 -31.36 -2.96 8.35
CA GLY A 51 -31.50 -4.11 9.26
C GLY A 51 -32.75 -4.08 10.14
N GLY A 52 -33.24 -5.25 10.51
CA GLY A 52 -34.43 -5.39 11.32
C GLY A 52 -35.73 -5.27 10.52
N GLY A 53 -36.71 -4.55 11.04
CA GLY A 53 -37.99 -4.35 10.37
C GLY A 53 -38.74 -3.16 10.94
N ALA A 54 -39.70 -2.67 10.16
CA ALA A 54 -40.54 -1.57 10.55
C ALA A 54 -41.99 -1.84 10.21
N PHE A 55 -42.87 -1.22 10.97
CA PHE A 55 -44.31 -1.23 10.70
C PHE A 55 -44.67 -0.06 9.81
N VAL A 56 -45.34 -0.35 8.71
CA VAL A 56 -45.77 0.63 7.71
C VAL A 56 -47.28 0.86 7.87
N TRP A 57 -47.72 2.07 8.20
CA TRP A 57 -49.14 2.40 8.39
C TRP A 57 -49.89 2.33 7.06
N PRO A 58 -50.98 1.52 6.99
CA PRO A 58 -51.77 1.47 5.79
C PRO A 58 -52.40 2.82 5.46
N ILE A 59 -52.48 3.16 4.17
CA ILE A 59 -53.13 4.38 3.61
C ILE A 59 -52.27 5.66 3.75
N VAL A 60 -51.47 5.78 4.81
CA VAL A 60 -50.69 7.00 5.11
C VAL A 60 -49.23 6.89 4.72
N GLU A 61 -48.66 5.71 4.83
CA GLU A 61 -47.23 5.44 4.53
C GLU A 61 -47.12 4.39 3.42
N ASP A 62 -46.14 4.58 2.57
CA ASP A 62 -45.68 3.59 1.61
C ASP A 62 -44.21 3.27 1.82
N TYR A 63 -43.71 2.20 1.20
CA TYR A 63 -42.35 1.75 1.36
C TYR A 63 -41.68 1.38 0.05
N ALA A 64 -40.39 1.59 -0.04
CA ALA A 64 -39.57 1.07 -1.12
C ALA A 64 -38.24 0.55 -0.59
N TYR A 65 -37.60 -0.32 -1.37
CA TYR A 65 -36.27 -0.84 -1.05
C TYR A 65 -35.20 -0.20 -1.92
N LEU A 66 -34.13 0.23 -1.30
CA LEU A 66 -32.94 0.73 -1.98
C LEU A 66 -31.81 -0.29 -1.81
N SER A 67 -31.23 -0.77 -2.91
CA SER A 67 -30.21 -1.82 -2.90
C SER A 67 -28.85 -1.25 -2.45
N LEU A 68 -28.17 -1.94 -1.54
CA LEU A 68 -26.81 -1.63 -1.11
C LEU A 68 -25.75 -2.25 -2.01
N THR A 69 -26.13 -2.93 -3.09
CA THR A 69 -25.19 -3.56 -4.02
C THR A 69 -24.21 -2.52 -4.57
N PRO A 70 -22.89 -2.77 -4.46
CA PRO A 70 -21.90 -1.87 -5.01
C PRO A 70 -22.00 -1.75 -6.52
N LEU A 71 -21.84 -0.55 -7.05
CA LEU A 71 -21.88 -0.24 -8.48
C LEU A 71 -20.46 0.07 -8.96
N GLY A 72 -19.98 -0.65 -9.97
CA GLY A 72 -18.74 -0.36 -10.65
C GLY A 72 -18.97 0.67 -11.76
N ILE A 73 -18.17 1.72 -11.77
CA ILE A 73 -18.26 2.82 -12.73
C ILE A 73 -16.91 2.98 -13.41
N ASP A 74 -16.88 2.76 -14.71
CA ASP A 74 -15.70 3.02 -15.52
C ASP A 74 -15.75 4.49 -15.98
N ALA A 75 -14.79 5.26 -15.51
CA ALA A 75 -14.62 6.68 -15.83
C ALA A 75 -13.33 6.88 -16.63
N ASN A 76 -13.41 6.63 -17.92
CA ASN A 76 -12.29 6.86 -18.84
C ASN A 76 -12.29 8.32 -19.26
N LEU A 77 -11.55 9.14 -18.52
CA LEU A 77 -11.42 10.55 -18.82
C LEU A 77 -10.37 10.74 -19.92
N THR A 78 -10.81 11.23 -21.06
CA THR A 78 -9.95 11.55 -22.20
C THR A 78 -9.81 13.05 -22.37
N ASN A 79 -8.66 13.51 -22.87
CA ASN A 79 -8.37 14.92 -23.16
C ASN A 79 -8.52 15.85 -21.94
N ALA A 80 -8.21 15.39 -20.73
CA ALA A 80 -8.16 16.27 -19.57
C ALA A 80 -6.90 17.13 -19.62
N LEU A 81 -7.02 18.40 -19.20
CA LEU A 81 -5.88 19.31 -19.15
C LEU A 81 -5.27 19.29 -17.75
N SER A 82 -3.97 19.03 -17.67
CA SER A 82 -3.18 19.18 -16.45
C SER A 82 -2.95 20.66 -16.13
N ARG A 83 -2.35 20.94 -14.96
CA ARG A 83 -1.93 22.31 -14.57
C ARG A 83 -1.01 22.98 -15.62
N GLN A 84 -0.25 22.18 -16.37
CA GLN A 84 0.67 22.63 -17.41
C GLN A 84 0.02 22.75 -18.79
N ASN A 85 -1.31 22.65 -18.91
CA ASN A 85 -2.08 22.63 -20.15
C ASN A 85 -1.70 21.47 -21.10
N ILE A 86 -1.17 20.36 -20.58
CA ILE A 86 -0.91 19.16 -21.35
C ILE A 86 -2.13 18.25 -21.25
N ARG A 87 -2.56 17.68 -22.38
CA ARG A 87 -3.68 16.75 -22.45
C ARG A 87 -3.27 15.37 -21.98
N VAL A 88 -4.04 14.85 -21.03
CA VAL A 88 -3.83 13.53 -20.44
C VAL A 88 -5.10 12.69 -20.51
N ASP A 89 -4.92 11.40 -20.72
CA ASP A 89 -5.95 10.40 -20.63
C ASP A 89 -5.74 9.61 -19.36
N VAL A 90 -6.75 9.64 -18.49
CA VAL A 90 -6.72 9.02 -17.16
C VAL A 90 -7.88 8.04 -17.04
N PRO A 91 -7.67 6.77 -17.39
CA PRO A 91 -8.68 5.74 -17.20
C PRO A 91 -8.74 5.34 -15.72
N CYS A 92 -9.91 5.53 -15.12
CA CYS A 92 -10.18 5.21 -13.72
C CYS A 92 -11.39 4.29 -13.60
N ARG A 93 -11.35 3.40 -12.61
CA ARG A 93 -12.49 2.59 -12.21
C ARG A 93 -12.85 2.87 -10.76
N PHE A 94 -14.09 3.27 -10.55
CA PHE A 94 -14.66 3.57 -9.23
C PHE A 94 -15.64 2.47 -8.83
N THR A 95 -15.62 2.12 -7.56
CA THR A 95 -16.67 1.32 -6.95
C THR A 95 -17.37 2.18 -5.92
N VAL A 96 -18.65 2.43 -6.14
CA VAL A 96 -19.48 3.25 -5.25
C VAL A 96 -20.60 2.41 -4.66
N GLY A 97 -21.08 2.78 -3.51
CA GLY A 97 -22.22 2.15 -2.85
C GLY A 97 -23.05 3.19 -2.11
N ILE A 98 -24.27 2.80 -1.73
CA ILE A 98 -25.11 3.65 -0.91
C ILE A 98 -24.54 3.65 0.51
N SER A 99 -24.45 4.83 1.11
CA SER A 99 -23.97 5.00 2.48
C SER A 99 -25.01 4.52 3.49
N THR A 100 -24.54 3.88 4.55
CA THR A 100 -25.37 3.43 5.68
C THR A 100 -25.41 4.44 6.84
N GLU A 101 -24.74 5.58 6.69
CA GLU A 101 -24.82 6.69 7.66
C GLU A 101 -26.22 7.33 7.64
N PRO A 102 -26.80 7.68 8.79
CA PRO A 102 -28.17 8.15 8.86
C PRO A 102 -28.49 9.38 7.97
N GLU A 103 -27.56 10.34 7.91
CA GLU A 103 -27.72 11.55 7.08
C GLU A 103 -27.62 11.22 5.59
N SER A 104 -26.62 10.44 5.23
CA SER A 104 -26.41 10.02 3.84
C SER A 104 -27.50 9.08 3.35
N MET A 105 -28.04 8.20 4.20
CA MET A 105 -29.20 7.36 3.86
C MET A 105 -30.43 8.21 3.54
N LEU A 106 -30.66 9.30 4.27
CA LEU A 106 -31.78 10.18 3.99
C LEU A 106 -31.60 10.89 2.64
N ALA A 107 -30.39 11.39 2.37
CA ALA A 107 -30.05 12.00 1.08
C ALA A 107 -30.20 11.00 -0.08
N ALA A 108 -29.78 9.74 0.11
CA ALA A 108 -29.97 8.69 -0.86
C ALA A 108 -31.46 8.38 -1.10
N ALA A 109 -32.26 8.32 -0.03
CA ALA A 109 -33.70 8.11 -0.14
C ALA A 109 -34.40 9.25 -0.90
N GLU A 110 -34.00 10.50 -0.67
CA GLU A 110 -34.64 11.66 -1.33
C GLU A 110 -34.25 11.78 -2.81
N ARG A 111 -33.06 11.33 -3.20
CA ARG A 111 -32.51 11.59 -4.54
C ARG A 111 -32.41 10.36 -5.44
N LEU A 112 -32.23 9.17 -4.85
CA LEU A 112 -32.04 7.94 -5.62
C LEU A 112 -33.24 7.01 -5.60
N LEU A 113 -34.24 7.28 -4.74
CA LEU A 113 -35.45 6.45 -4.69
C LEU A 113 -36.20 6.51 -6.03
N GLY A 114 -36.52 5.34 -6.57
CA GLY A 114 -37.20 5.25 -7.86
C GLY A 114 -36.28 5.22 -9.08
N LEU A 115 -34.98 5.48 -8.91
CA LEU A 115 -34.01 5.34 -10.00
C LEU A 115 -33.58 3.89 -10.17
N THR A 116 -33.34 3.50 -11.40
CA THR A 116 -32.72 2.21 -11.71
C THR A 116 -31.23 2.24 -11.39
N PRO A 117 -30.59 1.08 -11.12
CA PRO A 117 -29.14 1.03 -10.89
C PRO A 117 -28.31 1.68 -12.01
N ALA A 118 -28.77 1.57 -13.26
CA ALA A 118 -28.12 2.19 -14.43
C ALA A 118 -28.20 3.73 -14.37
N GLN A 119 -29.31 4.29 -13.96
CA GLN A 119 -29.47 5.74 -13.81
C GLN A 119 -28.64 6.28 -12.64
N ILE A 120 -28.56 5.53 -11.54
CA ILE A 120 -27.68 5.87 -10.39
C ILE A 120 -26.21 5.85 -10.85
N GLN A 121 -25.83 4.86 -11.65
CA GLN A 121 -24.48 4.74 -12.20
C GLN A 121 -24.14 5.90 -13.13
N GLU A 122 -25.07 6.34 -13.96
CA GLU A 122 -24.91 7.48 -14.87
C GLU A 122 -24.75 8.80 -14.10
N LEU A 123 -25.63 9.04 -13.13
CA LEU A 123 -25.55 10.20 -12.26
C LEU A 123 -24.21 10.28 -11.49
N ALA A 124 -23.78 9.16 -10.93
CA ALA A 124 -22.51 9.09 -10.22
C ALA A 124 -21.32 9.29 -11.19
N ARG A 125 -21.40 8.75 -12.40
CA ARG A 125 -20.38 8.94 -13.45
C ARG A 125 -20.17 10.41 -13.76
N ASP A 126 -21.23 11.17 -13.96
CA ASP A 126 -21.16 12.59 -14.29
C ASP A 126 -20.46 13.40 -13.18
N ILE A 127 -20.78 13.09 -11.92
CA ILE A 127 -20.11 13.71 -10.77
C ILE A 127 -18.62 13.34 -10.74
N LEU A 128 -18.29 12.05 -10.94
CA LEU A 128 -16.92 11.57 -10.98
C LEU A 128 -16.10 12.26 -12.07
N PHE A 129 -16.64 12.40 -13.29
CA PHE A 129 -15.97 13.10 -14.37
C PHE A 129 -15.69 14.57 -14.03
N GLY A 130 -16.65 15.25 -13.41
CA GLY A 130 -16.46 16.63 -12.96
C GLY A 130 -15.33 16.77 -11.96
N GLN A 131 -15.29 15.90 -10.95
CA GLN A 131 -14.28 15.94 -9.91
C GLN A 131 -12.90 15.50 -10.40
N LEU A 132 -12.84 14.49 -11.26
CA LEU A 132 -11.59 14.08 -11.91
C LEU A 132 -10.94 15.22 -12.70
N ARG A 133 -11.73 15.92 -13.53
CA ARG A 133 -11.22 17.09 -14.29
C ARG A 133 -10.68 18.17 -13.36
N LEU A 134 -11.36 18.44 -12.25
CA LEU A 134 -10.94 19.42 -11.28
C LEU A 134 -9.59 19.04 -10.65
N VAL A 135 -9.45 17.81 -10.19
CA VAL A 135 -8.21 17.32 -9.56
C VAL A 135 -7.06 17.33 -10.56
N ILE A 136 -7.26 16.82 -11.78
CA ILE A 136 -6.22 16.80 -12.83
C ILE A 136 -5.75 18.20 -13.17
N ALA A 137 -6.67 19.19 -13.26
CA ALA A 137 -6.32 20.58 -13.55
C ALA A 137 -5.47 21.24 -12.43
N THR A 138 -5.47 20.72 -11.23
CA THR A 138 -4.68 21.23 -10.09
C THR A 138 -3.29 20.60 -9.98
N MET A 139 -3.04 19.46 -10.63
CA MET A 139 -1.80 18.68 -10.52
C MET A 139 -0.93 18.80 -11.78
N SER A 140 0.39 18.69 -11.61
CA SER A 140 1.33 18.60 -12.73
C SER A 140 1.39 17.16 -13.28
N ILE A 141 1.88 16.99 -14.50
CA ILE A 141 2.05 15.65 -15.07
C ILE A 141 3.06 14.81 -14.29
N GLU A 142 4.12 15.45 -13.81
CA GLU A 142 5.12 14.77 -12.98
C GLU A 142 4.49 14.25 -11.68
N GLU A 143 3.65 15.06 -11.01
CA GLU A 143 2.92 14.63 -9.79
C GLU A 143 1.94 13.49 -10.10
N LEU A 144 1.21 13.57 -11.20
CA LEU A 144 0.27 12.52 -11.62
C LEU A 144 0.96 11.17 -11.89
N ASN A 145 2.17 11.21 -12.46
CA ASN A 145 2.91 10.00 -12.84
C ASN A 145 3.76 9.44 -11.71
N SER A 146 4.42 10.30 -10.92
CA SER A 146 5.40 9.91 -9.89
C SER A 146 4.77 9.66 -8.52
N ASP A 147 3.66 10.36 -8.18
CA ASP A 147 3.03 10.33 -6.86
C ASP A 147 1.55 9.91 -6.97
N ARG A 148 1.36 8.65 -7.37
CA ARG A 148 0.01 8.08 -7.55
C ARG A 148 -0.81 8.09 -6.25
N ASP A 149 -0.17 7.94 -5.10
CA ASP A 149 -0.84 7.91 -3.81
C ASP A 149 -1.46 9.28 -3.49
N LYS A 150 -0.73 10.35 -3.72
CA LYS A 150 -1.21 11.72 -3.56
C LYS A 150 -2.36 12.05 -4.52
N PHE A 151 -2.28 11.55 -5.76
CA PHE A 151 -3.36 11.68 -6.73
C PHE A 151 -4.62 10.95 -6.29
N LEU A 152 -4.50 9.70 -5.81
CA LEU A 152 -5.61 8.92 -5.28
C LEU A 152 -6.25 9.57 -4.04
N GLU A 153 -5.44 10.12 -3.15
CA GLU A 153 -5.91 10.85 -1.96
C GLU A 153 -6.71 12.10 -2.36
N ALA A 154 -6.18 12.88 -3.29
CA ALA A 154 -6.86 14.08 -3.80
C ALA A 154 -8.19 13.74 -4.49
N ILE A 155 -8.24 12.69 -5.30
CA ILE A 155 -9.48 12.21 -5.92
C ILE A 155 -10.47 11.78 -4.84
N THR A 156 -10.03 10.92 -3.92
CA THR A 156 -10.89 10.36 -2.88
C THR A 156 -11.53 11.47 -2.05
N ALA A 157 -10.74 12.43 -1.59
CA ALA A 157 -11.24 13.55 -0.78
C ALA A 157 -12.29 14.39 -1.53
N ASN A 158 -12.05 14.75 -2.79
CA ASN A 158 -12.97 15.58 -3.56
C ASN A 158 -14.24 14.80 -3.96
N VAL A 159 -14.07 13.57 -4.41
CA VAL A 159 -15.19 12.72 -4.87
C VAL A 159 -16.10 12.34 -3.71
N GLU A 160 -15.55 11.99 -2.53
CA GLU A 160 -16.32 11.58 -1.37
C GLU A 160 -17.27 12.68 -0.90
N VAL A 161 -16.81 13.92 -0.88
CA VAL A 161 -17.62 15.08 -0.51
C VAL A 161 -18.84 15.24 -1.43
N GLU A 162 -18.66 15.10 -2.75
CA GLU A 162 -19.75 15.25 -3.71
C GLU A 162 -20.70 14.05 -3.72
N LEU A 163 -20.17 12.83 -3.63
CA LEU A 163 -20.98 11.62 -3.54
C LEU A 163 -21.82 11.58 -2.26
N LYS A 164 -21.29 12.07 -1.14
CA LYS A 164 -22.02 12.17 0.12
C LYS A 164 -23.26 13.05 0.02
N LYS A 165 -23.24 14.10 -0.79
CA LYS A 165 -24.40 14.98 -1.03
C LYS A 165 -25.59 14.24 -1.65
N ILE A 166 -25.35 13.18 -2.41
CA ILE A 166 -26.38 12.35 -3.02
C ILE A 166 -26.60 11.01 -2.29
N GLY A 167 -25.92 10.84 -1.13
CA GLY A 167 -26.05 9.64 -0.30
C GLY A 167 -25.25 8.42 -0.78
N LEU A 168 -24.31 8.63 -1.68
CA LEU A 168 -23.33 7.62 -2.10
C LEU A 168 -22.03 7.76 -1.32
N ARG A 169 -21.31 6.64 -1.18
CA ARG A 169 -19.95 6.61 -0.65
C ARG A 169 -19.01 5.95 -1.64
N LEU A 170 -17.80 6.38 -1.65
CA LEU A 170 -16.72 5.74 -2.39
C LEU A 170 -16.23 4.53 -1.61
N ILE A 171 -16.15 3.37 -2.27
CA ILE A 171 -15.65 2.11 -1.68
C ILE A 171 -14.21 1.88 -2.12
N ASN A 172 -13.95 2.05 -3.42
CA ASN A 172 -12.63 1.82 -4.00
C ASN A 172 -12.41 2.68 -5.24
N VAL A 173 -11.16 3.10 -5.45
CA VAL A 173 -10.69 3.77 -6.68
C VAL A 173 -9.50 2.99 -7.22
N ASN A 174 -9.53 2.72 -8.50
CA ASN A 174 -8.40 2.15 -9.23
C ASN A 174 -8.10 3.01 -10.44
N VAL A 175 -6.87 3.49 -10.52
CA VAL A 175 -6.34 4.26 -11.66
C VAL A 175 -5.40 3.36 -12.43
N THR A 176 -5.63 3.22 -13.73
CA THR A 176 -4.74 2.50 -14.64
C THR A 176 -3.66 3.44 -15.20
N ASP A 177 -2.96 3.03 -16.23
CA ASP A 177 -1.84 3.80 -16.75
C ASP A 177 -2.31 5.10 -17.40
N ILE A 178 -1.73 6.21 -16.92
CA ILE A 178 -1.97 7.55 -17.45
C ILE A 178 -1.18 7.71 -18.75
N LYS A 179 -1.84 8.24 -19.76
CA LYS A 179 -1.21 8.51 -21.07
C LYS A 179 -1.38 9.99 -21.41
N ASP A 180 -0.42 10.53 -22.12
CA ASP A 180 -0.50 11.87 -22.70
C ASP A 180 -0.36 11.81 -24.22
N GLU A 181 -1.03 12.74 -24.89
CA GLU A 181 -0.98 12.86 -26.37
C GLU A 181 0.38 13.38 -26.88
N SER A 182 1.14 14.08 -26.03
CA SER A 182 2.37 14.77 -26.42
C SER A 182 3.63 13.91 -26.30
N GLY A 183 3.56 12.70 -25.71
CA GLY A 183 4.72 11.86 -25.43
C GLY A 183 5.62 12.41 -24.30
N TYR A 184 5.12 13.35 -23.51
CA TYR A 184 5.87 13.97 -22.41
C TYR A 184 6.19 12.97 -21.29
N ILE A 185 5.24 12.11 -20.93
CA ILE A 185 5.44 11.06 -19.91
C ILE A 185 6.53 10.09 -20.36
N GLU A 186 6.54 9.72 -21.65
CA GLU A 186 7.56 8.83 -22.20
C GLU A 186 8.95 9.49 -22.17
N ALA A 187 9.06 10.76 -22.58
CA ALA A 187 10.30 11.51 -22.52
C ALA A 187 10.83 11.66 -21.09
N LEU A 188 9.96 11.95 -20.14
CA LEU A 188 10.29 12.03 -18.71
C LEU A 188 10.80 10.68 -18.17
N GLY A 189 10.16 9.59 -18.60
CA GLY A 189 10.60 8.23 -18.27
C GLY A 189 12.00 7.91 -18.82
N GLN A 190 12.30 8.33 -20.05
CA GLN A 190 13.62 8.15 -20.66
C GLN A 190 14.69 8.97 -19.92
N GLU A 191 14.40 10.21 -19.55
CA GLU A 191 15.30 11.05 -18.74
C GLU A 191 15.59 10.41 -17.37
N ALA A 192 14.55 9.99 -16.65
CA ALA A 192 14.68 9.32 -15.36
C ALA A 192 15.50 8.03 -15.46
N ALA A 193 15.26 7.22 -16.51
CA ALA A 193 16.02 6.00 -16.76
C ALA A 193 17.50 6.29 -17.06
N ALA A 194 17.78 7.28 -17.92
CA ALA A 194 19.15 7.68 -18.25
C ALA A 194 19.90 8.17 -17.00
N LYS A 195 19.27 8.97 -16.17
CA LYS A 195 19.82 9.45 -14.91
C LYS A 195 20.12 8.30 -13.96
N ALA A 196 19.17 7.39 -13.74
CA ALA A 196 19.34 6.22 -12.86
C ALA A 196 20.48 5.30 -13.34
N ILE A 197 20.60 5.07 -14.66
CA ILE A 197 21.69 4.29 -15.25
C ILE A 197 23.04 4.96 -15.03
N ASN A 198 23.14 6.28 -15.22
CA ASN A 198 24.37 7.00 -14.99
C ASN A 198 24.79 7.01 -13.52
N GLU A 199 23.86 7.24 -12.60
CA GLU A 199 24.11 7.14 -11.16
C GLU A 199 24.53 5.74 -10.74
N ALA A 200 23.93 4.69 -11.31
CA ALA A 200 24.34 3.32 -11.06
C ALA A 200 25.75 3.06 -11.55
N LYS A 201 26.13 3.53 -12.75
CA LYS A 201 27.50 3.40 -13.29
C LYS A 201 28.52 4.10 -12.41
N VAL A 202 28.22 5.29 -11.92
CA VAL A 202 29.11 6.02 -10.99
C VAL A 202 29.29 5.24 -9.69
N ARG A 203 28.22 4.73 -9.09
CA ARG A 203 28.30 3.90 -7.87
C ARG A 203 29.10 2.63 -8.08
N VAL A 204 28.95 1.95 -9.22
CA VAL A 204 29.74 0.75 -9.55
C VAL A 204 31.21 1.09 -9.66
N ALA A 205 31.58 2.14 -10.43
CA ALA A 205 32.98 2.56 -10.59
C ALA A 205 33.63 2.98 -9.24
N GLU A 206 32.85 3.59 -8.35
CA GLU A 206 33.33 3.97 -7.02
C GLU A 206 33.58 2.73 -6.13
N GLN A 207 32.70 1.73 -6.19
CA GLN A 207 32.90 0.46 -5.49
C GLN A 207 34.07 -0.35 -6.04
N GLU A 208 34.27 -0.37 -7.35
CA GLU A 208 35.42 -1.01 -7.99
C GLU A 208 36.73 -0.34 -7.54
N LYS A 209 36.78 1.00 -7.53
CA LYS A 209 37.95 1.76 -7.03
C LYS A 209 38.27 1.42 -5.58
N VAL A 210 37.28 1.39 -4.70
CA VAL A 210 37.45 1.01 -3.28
C VAL A 210 37.94 -0.44 -3.18
N GLY A 211 37.41 -1.31 -3.97
CA GLY A 211 37.81 -2.73 -4.03
C GLY A 211 39.28 -2.90 -4.51
N GLU A 212 39.71 -2.14 -5.52
CA GLU A 212 41.11 -2.21 -6.00
C GLU A 212 42.09 -1.61 -4.99
N ILE A 213 41.74 -0.50 -4.34
CA ILE A 213 42.55 0.07 -3.27
C ILE A 213 42.69 -0.95 -2.13
N GLY A 214 41.60 -1.57 -1.70
CA GLY A 214 41.61 -2.57 -0.64
C GLY A 214 42.49 -3.80 -0.99
N LYS A 215 42.42 -4.28 -2.25
CA LYS A 215 43.30 -5.34 -2.74
C LYS A 215 44.79 -4.94 -2.71
N ALA A 216 45.09 -3.74 -3.20
CA ALA A 216 46.46 -3.24 -3.21
C ALA A 216 47.04 -3.09 -1.80
N GLU A 217 46.26 -2.59 -0.85
CA GLU A 217 46.64 -2.51 0.56
C GLU A 217 46.88 -3.88 1.20
N ALA A 218 45.96 -4.85 0.96
CA ALA A 218 46.12 -6.20 1.47
C ALA A 218 47.37 -6.91 0.89
N VAL A 219 47.68 -6.71 -0.39
CA VAL A 219 48.90 -7.24 -1.01
C VAL A 219 50.14 -6.58 -0.41
N ARG A 220 50.12 -5.28 -0.20
CA ARG A 220 51.23 -4.56 0.45
C ARG A 220 51.44 -5.08 1.87
N GLU A 221 50.41 -5.20 2.68
CA GLU A 221 50.51 -5.72 4.05
C GLU A 221 51.06 -7.14 4.10
N THR A 222 50.56 -8.01 3.20
CA THR A 222 51.04 -9.39 3.08
C THR A 222 52.56 -9.42 2.73
N ARG A 223 53.03 -8.56 1.81
CA ARG A 223 54.45 -8.48 1.46
C ARG A 223 55.30 -8.02 2.64
N ILE A 224 54.85 -7.01 3.39
CA ILE A 224 55.56 -6.52 4.58
C ILE A 224 55.68 -7.62 5.64
N ARG A 225 54.56 -8.28 5.98
CA ARG A 225 54.54 -9.38 6.97
C ARG A 225 55.41 -10.57 6.53
N THR A 226 55.40 -10.90 5.25
CA THR A 226 56.23 -12.00 4.71
C THR A 226 57.74 -11.60 4.79
N ALA A 227 58.09 -10.36 4.48
CA ALA A 227 59.46 -9.90 4.58
C ALA A 227 59.96 -9.87 6.04
N GLU A 228 59.12 -9.42 6.99
CA GLU A 228 59.43 -9.44 8.41
C GLU A 228 59.61 -10.87 8.95
N ALA A 229 58.71 -11.79 8.59
CA ALA A 229 58.79 -13.20 8.96
C ALA A 229 60.09 -13.87 8.41
N ASN A 230 60.46 -13.58 7.15
CA ASN A 230 61.69 -14.05 6.55
C ASN A 230 62.95 -13.49 7.25
N ALA A 231 62.92 -12.19 7.59
CA ALA A 231 64.00 -11.58 8.32
C ALA A 231 64.22 -12.22 9.71
N GLN A 232 63.11 -12.46 10.44
CA GLN A 232 63.15 -13.16 11.73
C GLN A 232 63.64 -14.62 11.59
N ALA A 233 63.23 -15.33 10.55
CA ALA A 233 63.70 -16.70 10.29
C ALA A 233 65.20 -16.75 10.03
N VAL A 234 65.74 -15.83 9.19
CA VAL A 234 67.19 -15.72 8.91
C VAL A 234 67.98 -15.33 10.17
N GLN A 235 67.45 -14.42 10.99
CA GLN A 235 68.07 -14.07 12.27
C GLN A 235 68.14 -15.30 13.20
N GLY A 236 67.02 -16.03 13.35
CA GLY A 236 67.01 -17.24 14.17
C GLY A 236 67.98 -18.34 13.66
N GLU A 237 68.11 -18.53 12.32
CA GLU A 237 69.08 -19.43 11.74
C GLU A 237 70.53 -19.00 12.03
N ASN A 238 70.82 -17.70 11.93
CA ASN A 238 72.15 -17.15 12.23
C ASN A 238 72.51 -17.31 13.70
N GLU A 239 71.59 -16.99 14.62
CA GLU A 239 71.76 -17.20 16.05
C GLU A 239 72.01 -18.68 16.40
N ALA A 240 71.26 -19.56 15.80
CA ALA A 240 71.43 -21.03 15.96
C ALA A 240 72.83 -21.48 15.45
N LYS A 241 73.25 -20.99 14.27
CA LYS A 241 74.61 -21.29 13.73
C LYS A 241 75.75 -20.76 14.64
N ILE A 242 75.56 -19.57 15.18
CA ILE A 242 76.54 -18.97 16.13
C ILE A 242 76.57 -19.81 17.41
N ALA A 243 75.40 -20.21 17.95
CA ALA A 243 75.38 -21.02 19.16
C ALA A 243 76.02 -22.40 18.95
N ILE A 244 75.81 -23.03 17.80
CA ILE A 244 76.45 -24.30 17.42
C ILE A 244 78.00 -24.12 17.29
N ALA A 245 78.42 -23.07 16.58
CA ALA A 245 79.88 -22.78 16.42
C ALA A 245 80.58 -22.51 17.77
N ASN A 246 79.91 -21.75 18.66
CA ASN A 246 80.43 -21.52 20.00
C ASN A 246 80.48 -22.81 20.83
N SER A 247 79.50 -23.65 20.78
CA SER A 247 79.46 -24.95 21.46
C SER A 247 80.57 -25.87 20.94
N ASP A 248 80.80 -25.92 19.62
CA ASP A 248 81.87 -26.70 19.02
C ASP A 248 83.29 -26.13 19.39
N ALA A 249 83.44 -24.80 19.50
CA ALA A 249 84.68 -24.19 19.97
C ALA A 249 84.96 -24.55 21.44
N ASP A 250 83.94 -24.47 22.30
CA ASP A 250 84.05 -24.86 23.71
C ASP A 250 84.42 -26.33 23.87
N ARG A 251 83.80 -27.22 23.06
CA ARG A 251 84.14 -28.67 23.05
C ARG A 251 85.58 -28.92 22.62
N ARG A 252 86.07 -28.20 21.61
CA ARG A 252 87.52 -28.26 21.19
C ARG A 252 88.42 -27.77 22.28
N ALA A 253 88.16 -26.64 22.92
CA ALA A 253 88.91 -26.12 24.00
C ALA A 253 89.01 -27.05 25.22
N ILE A 254 87.92 -27.72 25.55
CA ILE A 254 87.88 -28.74 26.60
C ILE A 254 88.67 -30.00 26.16
N PHE A 255 88.61 -30.40 24.90
CA PHE A 255 89.45 -31.52 24.42
C PHE A 255 90.93 -31.25 24.40
N ASP A 256 91.31 -30.08 23.94
CA ASP A 256 92.72 -29.59 23.92
C ASP A 256 93.28 -29.40 25.36
N SER A 257 92.49 -28.88 26.30
CA SER A 257 92.90 -28.79 27.71
C SER A 257 93.03 -30.18 28.38
N GLY A 258 92.20 -31.14 27.98
CA GLY A 258 92.26 -32.55 28.42
C GLY A 258 93.55 -33.23 27.91
N GLN A 259 93.94 -33.00 26.63
CA GLN A 259 95.18 -33.52 26.08
C GLN A 259 96.41 -32.85 26.70
N ALA A 260 96.40 -31.56 26.99
CA ALA A 260 97.48 -30.86 27.66
C ALA A 260 97.72 -31.43 29.08
N ASN A 261 96.67 -31.72 29.81
CA ASN A 261 96.82 -32.34 31.14
C ASN A 261 97.31 -33.79 31.09
N HIS A 262 97.04 -34.52 29.99
CA HIS A 262 97.58 -35.86 29.86
C HIS A 262 99.10 -35.95 29.49
N SER A 263 99.57 -34.88 28.78
CA SER A 263 101.01 -34.80 28.44
C SER A 263 101.84 -34.36 29.59
N VAL A 264 101.31 -33.64 30.57
CA VAL A 264 102.04 -33.18 31.80
C VAL A 264 102.14 -34.36 32.83
N CYS A 265 101.26 -35.31 32.84
CA CYS A 265 101.30 -36.47 33.74
C CYS A 265 102.24 -37.56 33.29
N GLY A 266 102.77 -37.52 32.04
CA GLY A 266 103.65 -38.54 31.45
C GLY A 266 105.16 -38.26 31.60
N ILE A 267 105.64 -37.22 32.22
CA ILE A 267 107.10 -36.82 32.36
C ILE A 267 107.61 -37.00 33.78
N ASN A 268 106.96 -37.71 34.66
CA ASN A 268 107.47 -37.99 35.95
C ASN A 268 107.43 -39.54 36.22
N ARG A 269 108.23 -40.27 35.52
CA ARG A 269 108.75 -41.60 35.93
C ARG A 269 110.11 -41.85 35.31
#